data_c9719beb157d57a11ca840fc8bad7877
#
_entry.id   c9719beb157d57a11ca840fc8bad7877
#
_cell.length_a   1.000
_cell.length_b   1.000
_cell.length_c   1.000
_cell.angle_alpha   90.00
_cell.angle_beta   90.00
_cell.angle_gamma   90.00
#
_symmetry.space_group_name_H-M   'P 1'
#
loop_
_entity.id
_entity.type
_entity.pdbx_description
1 polymer ?
#
loop_
_entity_poly.entity_id
_entity_poly.type
_entity_poly.pdbx_seq_one_letter_code
_entity_poly.pdbx_strand_id
1 'polypeptide(L)'
;MNIFFKDTECRYIYASQICDLPNCGESGGTIVGKTDFEVQKFPDLAKQYYEDDQKLISNGGESCYISEFPMPDKTYFYEIHKKAVRDEEGRVIGIVGVVTDVTELMEMRTQMEDFYMTDPTTGPYNKKYLEAWKKVGIPEFPLTFILGDCNYLKKINDTYGHDYGNQLLGFVGELFRRCLPKNCTAIREGGDEFLIICNNTTAQEARELINQLKEKASRLFVKGNPLSIAYGTVTMQKEEYTYESAHRIADQRMYKMKQQMKSAQA
;
A
#
# COMPACT_ATOMS: atom_id res chain seq x y z
N MET A 1 24.56 -8.23 9.61
CA MET A 1 24.15 -9.16 10.68
C MET A 1 24.96 -8.82 11.93
N ASN A 2 24.29 -8.58 13.03
CA ASN A 2 24.85 -8.20 14.32
C ASN A 2 24.47 -9.22 15.36
N ILE A 3 25.35 -9.52 16.30
CA ILE A 3 25.12 -10.50 17.37
C ILE A 3 25.29 -9.80 18.70
N PHE A 4 24.40 -10.09 19.63
CA PHE A 4 24.53 -9.66 21.01
C PHE A 4 24.23 -10.80 21.98
N PHE A 5 24.73 -10.66 23.20
CA PHE A 5 24.40 -11.52 24.33
C PHE A 5 23.96 -10.65 25.49
N LYS A 6 22.90 -11.06 26.19
CA LYS A 6 22.43 -10.44 27.42
C LYS A 6 22.42 -11.46 28.55
N ASP A 7 22.64 -10.98 29.77
CA ASP A 7 22.46 -11.78 30.98
C ASP A 7 20.97 -11.90 31.38
N THR A 8 20.72 -12.55 32.51
CA THR A 8 19.35 -12.73 33.06
C THR A 8 18.74 -11.44 33.63
N GLU A 9 19.50 -10.35 33.75
CA GLU A 9 19.05 -9.01 34.09
C GLU A 9 18.78 -8.15 32.84
N CYS A 10 18.81 -8.75 31.63
CA CYS A 10 18.67 -8.09 30.33
C CYS A 10 19.77 -7.06 30.04
N ARG A 11 20.97 -7.19 30.68
CA ARG A 11 22.12 -6.35 30.38
C ARG A 11 22.95 -6.97 29.27
N TYR A 12 23.39 -6.15 28.33
CA TYR A 12 24.31 -6.56 27.29
C TYR A 12 25.65 -6.99 27.88
N ILE A 13 26.03 -8.24 27.72
CA ILE A 13 27.37 -8.75 28.09
C ILE A 13 28.30 -8.79 26.89
N TYR A 14 27.75 -8.79 25.68
CA TYR A 14 28.49 -8.68 24.43
C TYR A 14 27.60 -8.07 23.36
N ALA A 15 28.19 -7.27 22.48
CA ALA A 15 27.58 -6.82 21.24
C ALA A 15 28.66 -6.69 20.16
N SER A 16 28.38 -7.14 18.94
CA SER A 16 29.26 -6.93 17.81
C SER A 16 29.37 -5.43 17.48
N GLN A 17 30.50 -5.01 16.89
CA GLN A 17 30.86 -3.60 16.67
C GLN A 17 29.82 -2.75 15.92
N ILE A 18 28.88 -3.37 15.24
CA ILE A 18 27.83 -2.67 14.50
C ILE A 18 26.56 -2.60 15.35
N CYS A 19 26.67 -2.24 16.59
CA CYS A 19 25.59 -1.61 17.34
C CYS A 19 25.47 -0.11 17.01
N ASP A 20 25.97 0.31 15.87
CA ASP A 20 25.55 1.51 15.13
C ASP A 20 24.14 1.29 14.54
N LEU A 21 23.28 0.63 15.33
CA LEU A 21 21.86 0.77 15.12
C LEU A 21 21.57 2.26 15.23
N PRO A 22 20.75 2.84 14.35
CA PRO A 22 20.41 4.28 14.39
C PRO A 22 19.94 4.79 15.76
N ASN A 23 19.72 3.87 16.69
CA ASN A 23 19.22 4.08 18.04
C ASN A 23 20.25 4.13 19.16
N CYS A 24 21.43 3.55 18.95
CA CYS A 24 22.50 3.58 19.95
C CYS A 24 23.20 4.93 19.82
N GLY A 25 22.78 5.89 20.61
CA GLY A 25 23.23 7.29 20.72
C GLY A 25 24.56 7.71 20.05
N GLU A 26 24.68 8.99 19.78
CA GLU A 26 25.76 9.66 19.05
C GLU A 26 27.20 9.43 19.58
N SER A 27 27.39 8.68 20.66
CA SER A 27 28.64 8.69 21.40
C SER A 27 29.54 7.47 21.22
N GLY A 28 29.33 6.58 20.25
CA GLY A 28 30.25 5.46 20.00
C GLY A 28 30.66 4.66 21.25
N GLY A 29 29.88 4.78 22.32
CA GLY A 29 30.12 4.12 23.59
C GLY A 29 29.68 2.67 23.55
N THR A 30 30.34 1.82 24.30
CA THR A 30 29.92 0.43 24.46
C THR A 30 28.53 0.36 25.12
N ILE A 31 27.65 -0.51 24.56
CA ILE A 31 26.37 -0.85 25.17
C ILE A 31 26.51 -1.95 26.24
N VAL A 32 27.69 -2.55 26.35
CA VAL A 32 27.98 -3.59 27.34
C VAL A 32 27.76 -3.05 28.76
N GLY A 33 27.06 -3.82 29.58
CA GLY A 33 26.65 -3.47 30.94
C GLY A 33 25.33 -2.68 31.02
N LYS A 34 24.77 -2.21 29.90
CA LYS A 34 23.53 -1.44 29.83
C LYS A 34 22.33 -2.29 29.44
N THR A 35 21.15 -1.82 29.79
CA THR A 35 19.87 -2.40 29.35
C THR A 35 19.34 -1.66 28.12
N ASP A 36 18.27 -2.16 27.46
CA ASP A 36 17.61 -1.46 26.36
C ASP A 36 17.12 -0.08 26.75
N PHE A 37 16.64 0.11 27.98
CA PHE A 37 16.17 1.41 28.49
C PHE A 37 17.27 2.48 28.55
N GLU A 38 18.53 2.04 28.68
CA GLU A 38 19.69 2.94 28.75
C GLU A 38 20.30 3.25 27.37
N VAL A 39 19.97 2.46 26.35
CA VAL A 39 20.57 2.59 24.99
C VAL A 39 19.58 2.97 23.91
N GLN A 40 18.31 2.63 24.05
CA GLN A 40 17.29 2.88 23.03
C GLN A 40 16.78 4.33 23.06
N LYS A 41 16.69 4.97 21.88
CA LYS A 41 16.09 6.30 21.72
C LYS A 41 14.56 6.27 21.79
N PHE A 42 13.94 5.12 21.51
CA PHE A 42 12.49 4.95 21.50
C PHE A 42 12.05 4.14 22.72
N PRO A 43 11.42 4.79 23.73
CA PRO A 43 11.04 4.13 24.98
C PRO A 43 10.09 2.94 24.80
N ASP A 44 9.18 3.03 23.83
CA ASP A 44 8.23 1.93 23.55
C ASP A 44 8.94 0.70 22.99
N LEU A 45 9.95 0.87 22.15
CA LEU A 45 10.78 -0.23 21.67
C LEU A 45 11.64 -0.83 22.78
N ALA A 46 12.22 0.02 23.65
CA ALA A 46 12.97 -0.45 24.80
C ALA A 46 12.11 -1.36 25.69
N LYS A 47 10.87 -0.93 25.96
CA LYS A 47 9.88 -1.69 26.73
C LYS A 47 9.54 -3.02 26.05
N GLN A 48 9.26 -2.98 24.76
CA GLN A 48 8.94 -4.19 23.98
C GLN A 48 10.08 -5.21 24.03
N TYR A 49 11.34 -4.75 23.84
CA TYR A 49 12.51 -5.62 23.88
C TYR A 49 12.72 -6.23 25.25
N TYR A 50 12.55 -5.45 26.31
CA TYR A 50 12.66 -5.91 27.69
C TYR A 50 11.58 -6.95 28.03
N GLU A 51 10.33 -6.71 27.65
CA GLU A 51 9.23 -7.65 27.88
C GLU A 51 9.43 -8.97 27.14
N ASP A 52 9.97 -8.93 25.92
CA ASP A 52 10.32 -10.12 25.13
C ASP A 52 11.50 -10.89 25.79
N ASP A 53 12.52 -10.16 26.20
CA ASP A 53 13.68 -10.75 26.90
C ASP A 53 13.25 -11.45 28.21
N GLN A 54 12.40 -10.81 29.02
CA GLN A 54 11.88 -11.39 30.24
C GLN A 54 11.06 -12.69 30.00
N LYS A 55 10.30 -12.76 28.91
CA LYS A 55 9.59 -13.98 28.51
C LYS A 55 10.57 -15.11 28.18
N LEU A 56 11.61 -14.81 27.43
CA LEU A 56 12.65 -15.77 27.06
C LEU A 56 13.43 -16.28 28.28
N ILE A 57 13.77 -15.37 29.22
CA ILE A 57 14.44 -15.76 30.45
C ILE A 57 13.58 -16.66 31.30
N SER A 58 12.29 -16.36 31.45
CA SER A 58 11.35 -17.09 32.30
C SER A 58 10.96 -18.44 31.72
N ASN A 59 10.68 -18.49 30.42
CA ASN A 59 10.09 -19.68 29.76
C ASN A 59 11.11 -20.43 28.88
N GLY A 60 12.22 -19.81 28.55
CA GLY A 60 13.11 -20.27 27.51
C GLY A 60 12.50 -20.10 26.11
N GLY A 61 13.06 -20.81 25.12
CA GLY A 61 12.57 -20.77 23.75
C GLY A 61 13.28 -19.76 22.87
N GLU A 62 12.59 -19.34 21.83
CA GLU A 62 13.10 -18.37 20.86
C GLU A 62 11.99 -17.40 20.42
N SER A 63 12.37 -16.21 19.96
CA SER A 63 11.48 -15.24 19.32
C SER A 63 12.10 -14.72 18.03
N CYS A 64 11.24 -14.36 17.06
CA CYS A 64 11.62 -13.76 15.80
C CYS A 64 10.57 -12.75 15.39
N TYR A 65 10.99 -11.52 15.12
CA TYR A 65 10.10 -10.45 14.67
C TYR A 65 10.87 -9.37 13.91
N ILE A 66 10.14 -8.55 13.15
CA ILE A 66 10.68 -7.36 12.49
C ILE A 66 10.33 -6.15 13.36
N SER A 67 11.33 -5.33 13.67
CA SER A 67 11.20 -4.08 14.39
C SER A 67 11.35 -2.91 13.44
N GLU A 68 10.46 -1.93 13.55
CA GLU A 68 10.42 -0.73 12.72
C GLU A 68 11.04 0.44 13.47
N PHE A 69 11.94 1.17 12.81
CA PHE A 69 12.62 2.33 13.34
C PHE A 69 12.33 3.54 12.45
N PRO A 70 11.37 4.39 12.79
CA PRO A 70 11.03 5.59 12.03
C PRO A 70 12.09 6.67 12.30
N MET A 71 13.01 6.85 11.36
CA MET A 71 14.00 7.93 11.40
C MET A 71 13.53 9.10 10.51
N PRO A 72 14.09 10.32 10.67
CA PRO A 72 13.69 11.49 9.88
C PRO A 72 13.90 11.34 8.37
N ASP A 73 14.89 10.55 7.95
CA ASP A 73 15.22 10.29 6.55
C ASP A 73 14.40 9.14 5.97
N LYS A 74 14.21 8.05 6.72
CA LYS A 74 13.42 6.87 6.31
C LYS A 74 13.12 5.96 7.50
N THR A 75 12.24 4.99 7.28
CA THR A 75 12.02 3.89 8.24
C THR A 75 13.00 2.77 7.96
N TYR A 76 13.73 2.33 8.99
CA TYR A 76 14.59 1.16 8.95
C TYR A 76 13.87 -0.05 9.51
N PHE A 77 14.17 -1.23 8.98
CA PHE A 77 13.57 -2.49 9.40
C PHE A 77 14.67 -3.46 9.82
N TYR A 78 14.58 -3.95 11.06
CA TYR A 78 15.52 -4.93 11.60
C TYR A 78 14.79 -6.22 11.95
N GLU A 79 15.23 -7.33 11.36
CA GLU A 79 14.79 -8.65 11.79
C GLU A 79 15.61 -9.07 13.01
N ILE A 80 14.93 -9.37 14.11
CA ILE A 80 15.53 -9.69 15.40
C ILE A 80 15.17 -11.13 15.76
N HIS A 81 16.18 -11.99 15.82
CA HIS A 81 16.08 -13.35 16.31
C HIS A 81 16.72 -13.45 17.67
N LYS A 82 15.99 -13.93 18.67
CA LYS A 82 16.51 -14.13 20.03
C LYS A 82 16.27 -15.56 20.48
N LYS A 83 17.19 -16.08 21.27
CA LYS A 83 17.10 -17.41 21.86
C LYS A 83 17.67 -17.43 23.27
N ALA A 84 16.95 -18.09 24.18
CA ALA A 84 17.44 -18.35 25.52
C ALA A 84 18.62 -19.30 25.51
N VAL A 85 19.69 -18.95 26.20
CA VAL A 85 20.89 -19.77 26.40
C VAL A 85 20.79 -20.48 27.73
N ARG A 86 21.10 -21.77 27.76
CA ARG A 86 21.04 -22.61 28.97
C ARG A 86 22.41 -23.16 29.33
N ASP A 87 22.62 -23.33 30.64
CA ASP A 87 23.78 -24.06 31.16
C ASP A 87 23.62 -25.59 31.03
N GLU A 88 24.59 -26.35 31.52
CA GLU A 88 24.60 -27.80 31.51
C GLU A 88 23.48 -28.41 32.38
N GLU A 89 22.98 -27.66 33.39
CA GLU A 89 21.88 -28.04 34.24
C GLU A 89 20.52 -27.64 33.68
N GLY A 90 20.49 -27.01 32.50
CA GLY A 90 19.27 -26.61 31.79
C GLY A 90 18.67 -25.27 32.26
N ARG A 91 19.31 -24.53 33.16
CA ARG A 91 18.87 -23.21 33.63
C ARG A 91 19.19 -22.15 32.58
N VAL A 92 18.26 -21.23 32.34
CA VAL A 92 18.51 -20.10 31.45
C VAL A 92 19.54 -19.16 32.12
N ILE A 93 20.64 -18.91 31.41
CA ILE A 93 21.77 -18.05 31.86
C ILE A 93 21.85 -16.74 31.08
N GLY A 94 20.98 -16.56 30.07
CA GLY A 94 20.94 -15.33 29.28
C GLY A 94 20.27 -15.54 27.94
N ILE A 95 20.48 -14.56 27.06
CA ILE A 95 19.88 -14.51 25.72
C ILE A 95 20.99 -14.25 24.71
N VAL A 96 20.97 -14.99 23.61
CA VAL A 96 21.69 -14.63 22.38
C VAL A 96 20.69 -14.03 21.40
N GLY A 97 21.05 -12.95 20.75
CA GLY A 97 20.26 -12.34 19.69
C GLY A 97 21.08 -12.04 18.44
N VAL A 98 20.41 -12.16 17.31
CA VAL A 98 20.93 -11.78 15.99
C VAL A 98 20.02 -10.69 15.44
N VAL A 99 20.62 -9.61 14.96
CA VAL A 99 19.92 -8.49 14.33
C VAL A 99 20.41 -8.36 12.90
N THR A 100 19.49 -8.40 11.96
CA THR A 100 19.78 -8.25 10.53
C THR A 100 19.02 -7.03 10.00
N ASP A 101 19.73 -6.12 9.33
CA ASP A 101 19.08 -5.06 8.58
C ASP A 101 18.39 -5.66 7.35
N VAL A 102 17.09 -5.54 7.30
CA VAL A 102 16.23 -6.02 6.20
C VAL A 102 15.53 -4.85 5.47
N THR A 103 16.01 -3.63 5.68
CA THR A 103 15.41 -2.41 5.14
C THR A 103 15.30 -2.48 3.62
N GLU A 104 16.40 -2.76 2.94
CA GLU A 104 16.42 -2.88 1.48
C GLU A 104 15.47 -3.99 0.99
N LEU A 105 15.44 -5.13 1.68
CA LEU A 105 14.52 -6.23 1.35
C LEU A 105 13.06 -5.80 1.49
N MET A 106 12.71 -5.07 2.55
CA MET A 106 11.35 -4.57 2.77
C MET A 106 10.97 -3.50 1.76
N GLU A 107 11.90 -2.59 1.43
CA GLU A 107 11.71 -1.59 0.37
C GLU A 107 11.48 -2.27 -1.00
N MET A 108 12.32 -3.24 -1.36
CA MET A 108 12.14 -4.02 -2.60
C MET A 108 10.82 -4.77 -2.63
N ARG A 109 10.43 -5.39 -1.52
CA ARG A 109 9.16 -6.09 -1.41
C ARG A 109 7.98 -5.13 -1.63
N THR A 110 7.99 -3.96 -1.00
CA THR A 110 6.94 -2.95 -1.19
C THR A 110 6.88 -2.48 -2.64
N GLN A 111 8.04 -2.20 -3.27
CA GLN A 111 8.11 -1.83 -4.69
C GLN A 111 7.58 -2.94 -5.61
N MET A 112 7.88 -4.20 -5.31
CA MET A 112 7.36 -5.34 -6.07
C MET A 112 5.84 -5.50 -5.88
N GLU A 113 5.32 -5.30 -4.67
CA GLU A 113 3.89 -5.32 -4.38
C GLU A 113 3.16 -4.19 -5.13
N ASP A 114 3.70 -2.97 -5.12
CA ASP A 114 3.17 -1.83 -5.88
C ASP A 114 3.18 -2.11 -7.39
N PHE A 115 4.29 -2.61 -7.92
CA PHE A 115 4.39 -3.00 -9.33
C PHE A 115 3.39 -4.10 -9.70
N TYR A 116 3.20 -5.09 -8.81
CA TYR A 116 2.27 -6.19 -9.02
C TYR A 116 0.80 -5.76 -8.97
N MET A 117 0.50 -4.68 -8.22
CA MET A 117 -0.85 -4.16 -8.02
C MET A 117 -1.23 -3.05 -9.02
N THR A 118 -0.29 -2.52 -9.80
CA THR A 118 -0.56 -1.49 -10.81
C THR A 118 -0.77 -2.08 -12.20
N ASP A 119 -1.47 -1.34 -13.07
CA ASP A 119 -1.60 -1.68 -14.49
C ASP A 119 -0.46 -1.01 -15.29
N PRO A 120 0.39 -1.79 -15.98
CA PRO A 120 1.57 -1.25 -16.64
C PRO A 120 1.26 -0.33 -17.84
N THR A 121 0.06 -0.42 -18.42
CA THR A 121 -0.34 0.42 -19.54
C THR A 121 -0.87 1.76 -19.11
N THR A 122 -1.59 1.80 -18.00
CA THR A 122 -2.34 2.98 -17.58
C THR A 122 -1.80 3.64 -16.31
N GLY A 123 -1.11 2.89 -15.45
CA GLY A 123 -0.58 3.35 -14.18
C GLY A 123 -1.51 3.29 -12.97
N PRO A 124 -2.83 3.41 -13.02
CA PRO A 124 -3.77 3.04 -11.97
C PRO A 124 -3.58 1.61 -11.47
N TYR A 125 -4.20 1.29 -10.32
CA TYR A 125 -4.21 -0.06 -9.82
C TYR A 125 -4.90 -1.03 -10.77
N ASN A 126 -4.51 -2.29 -10.70
CA ASN A 126 -5.09 -3.36 -11.52
C ASN A 126 -6.15 -4.17 -10.75
N LYS A 127 -6.72 -5.18 -11.40
CA LYS A 127 -7.73 -6.06 -10.81
C LYS A 127 -7.26 -6.80 -9.55
N LYS A 128 -5.95 -7.08 -9.42
CA LYS A 128 -5.41 -7.74 -8.22
C LYS A 128 -5.51 -6.86 -7.00
N TYR A 129 -5.24 -5.56 -7.16
CA TYR A 129 -5.49 -4.58 -6.10
C TYR A 129 -6.96 -4.57 -5.67
N LEU A 130 -7.89 -4.60 -6.63
CA LEU A 130 -9.32 -4.65 -6.33
C LEU A 130 -9.70 -5.89 -5.49
N GLU A 131 -9.18 -7.06 -5.85
CA GLU A 131 -9.43 -8.30 -5.08
C GLU A 131 -8.83 -8.24 -3.67
N ALA A 132 -7.69 -7.61 -3.49
CA ALA A 132 -7.12 -7.34 -2.17
C ALA A 132 -7.97 -6.33 -1.39
N TRP A 133 -8.38 -5.22 -2.03
CA TRP A 133 -9.23 -4.20 -1.42
C TRP A 133 -10.58 -4.76 -0.96
N LYS A 134 -11.21 -5.64 -1.72
CA LYS A 134 -12.46 -6.31 -1.33
C LYS A 134 -12.33 -7.12 -0.03
N LYS A 135 -11.14 -7.66 0.26
CA LYS A 135 -10.90 -8.52 1.45
C LYS A 135 -10.56 -7.72 2.70
N VAL A 136 -9.77 -6.68 2.56
CA VAL A 136 -9.15 -5.97 3.69
C VAL A 136 -9.37 -4.46 3.67
N GLY A 137 -9.95 -3.92 2.61
CA GLY A 137 -10.24 -2.50 2.48
C GLY A 137 -11.25 -2.04 3.54
N ILE A 138 -11.00 -0.90 4.13
CA ILE A 138 -11.91 -0.25 5.08
C ILE A 138 -12.55 0.93 4.34
N PRO A 139 -13.81 0.79 3.88
CA PRO A 139 -14.49 1.88 3.21
C PRO A 139 -14.91 2.97 4.21
N GLU A 140 -14.73 4.22 3.80
CA GLU A 140 -15.21 5.39 4.54
C GLU A 140 -16.40 6.01 3.83
N PHE A 141 -17.46 6.28 4.59
CA PHE A 141 -18.75 6.72 4.05
C PHE A 141 -18.96 8.23 4.21
N PRO A 142 -19.70 8.88 3.27
CA PRO A 142 -20.35 8.30 2.09
C PRO A 142 -19.33 7.78 1.08
N LEU A 143 -19.56 6.53 0.60
CA LEU A 143 -18.66 5.87 -0.35
C LEU A 143 -19.22 5.97 -1.76
N THR A 144 -18.43 6.51 -2.68
CA THR A 144 -18.85 6.63 -4.09
C THR A 144 -18.04 5.72 -4.99
N PHE A 145 -18.75 4.95 -5.83
CA PHE A 145 -18.20 4.20 -6.95
C PHE A 145 -18.47 4.95 -8.25
N ILE A 146 -17.45 5.10 -9.08
CA ILE A 146 -17.56 5.65 -10.43
C ILE A 146 -16.98 4.61 -11.39
N LEU A 147 -17.83 3.96 -12.18
CA LEU A 147 -17.38 3.13 -13.29
C LEU A 147 -17.19 3.99 -14.53
N GLY A 148 -16.13 3.74 -15.27
CA GLY A 148 -15.79 4.43 -16.51
C GLY A 148 -15.45 3.43 -17.61
N ASP A 149 -15.98 3.65 -18.82
CA ASP A 149 -15.67 2.87 -20.00
C ASP A 149 -15.12 3.80 -21.08
N CYS A 150 -13.90 3.50 -21.53
CA CYS A 150 -13.23 4.29 -22.55
C CYS A 150 -13.80 4.04 -23.94
N ASN A 151 -14.52 5.03 -24.46
CA ASN A 151 -15.15 4.92 -25.77
C ASN A 151 -14.12 4.78 -26.90
N TYR A 152 -14.51 4.07 -27.94
CA TYR A 152 -13.76 3.92 -29.21
C TYR A 152 -12.45 3.14 -29.14
N LEU A 153 -12.08 2.52 -28.00
CA LEU A 153 -10.84 1.73 -27.91
C LEU A 153 -10.76 0.68 -29.01
N LYS A 154 -11.85 -0.10 -29.21
CA LYS A 154 -11.90 -1.11 -30.27
C LYS A 154 -11.72 -0.52 -31.65
N LYS A 155 -12.40 0.60 -31.96
CA LYS A 155 -12.29 1.27 -33.28
C LYS A 155 -10.86 1.77 -33.52
N ILE A 156 -10.21 2.32 -32.50
CA ILE A 156 -8.82 2.78 -32.60
C ILE A 156 -7.88 1.60 -32.82
N ASN A 157 -8.05 0.49 -32.05
CA ASN A 157 -7.27 -0.72 -32.24
C ASN A 157 -7.42 -1.29 -33.65
N ASP A 158 -8.64 -1.42 -34.14
CA ASP A 158 -8.96 -2.00 -35.46
C ASP A 158 -8.43 -1.10 -36.60
N THR A 159 -8.38 0.23 -36.39
CA THR A 159 -8.00 1.18 -37.45
C THR A 159 -6.50 1.50 -37.44
N TYR A 160 -5.89 1.63 -36.28
CA TYR A 160 -4.53 2.16 -36.11
C TYR A 160 -3.58 1.19 -35.40
N GLY A 161 -4.08 0.07 -34.88
CA GLY A 161 -3.30 -0.93 -34.14
C GLY A 161 -3.32 -0.71 -32.64
N HIS A 162 -2.90 -1.75 -31.90
CA HIS A 162 -2.93 -1.80 -30.43
C HIS A 162 -2.08 -0.74 -29.73
N ASP A 163 -1.00 -0.27 -30.37
CA ASP A 163 -0.15 0.78 -29.78
C ASP A 163 -0.91 2.10 -29.57
N TYR A 164 -1.79 2.45 -30.51
CA TYR A 164 -2.63 3.64 -30.36
C TYR A 164 -3.77 3.44 -29.34
N GLY A 165 -4.29 2.22 -29.22
CA GLY A 165 -5.21 1.89 -28.14
C GLY A 165 -4.54 1.97 -26.79
N ASN A 166 -3.32 1.48 -26.66
CA ASN A 166 -2.52 1.61 -25.44
C ASN A 166 -2.21 3.09 -25.11
N GLN A 167 -1.93 3.92 -26.12
CA GLN A 167 -1.77 5.36 -25.94
C GLN A 167 -3.06 6.01 -25.41
N LEU A 168 -4.22 5.63 -25.96
CA LEU A 168 -5.53 6.11 -25.48
C LEU A 168 -5.75 5.75 -24.00
N LEU A 169 -5.50 4.49 -23.65
CA LEU A 169 -5.59 4.01 -22.26
C LEU A 169 -4.57 4.71 -21.36
N GLY A 170 -3.35 4.95 -21.82
CA GLY A 170 -2.34 5.73 -21.09
C GLY A 170 -2.82 7.16 -20.78
N PHE A 171 -3.56 7.80 -21.69
CA PHE A 171 -4.16 9.12 -21.42
C PHE A 171 -5.26 9.04 -20.35
N VAL A 172 -6.05 7.95 -20.29
CA VAL A 172 -7.01 7.73 -19.19
C VAL A 172 -6.29 7.65 -17.85
N GLY A 173 -5.22 6.85 -17.79
CA GLY A 173 -4.41 6.72 -16.58
C GLY A 173 -3.80 8.03 -16.12
N GLU A 174 -3.21 8.79 -17.04
CA GLU A 174 -2.63 10.10 -16.75
C GLU A 174 -3.69 11.12 -16.30
N LEU A 175 -4.87 11.09 -16.91
CA LEU A 175 -6.01 11.91 -16.50
C LEU A 175 -6.40 11.63 -15.06
N PHE A 176 -6.52 10.35 -14.68
CA PHE A 176 -6.86 9.95 -13.31
C PHE A 176 -5.75 10.35 -12.33
N ARG A 177 -4.50 10.05 -12.65
CA ARG A 177 -3.35 10.41 -11.80
C ARG A 177 -3.27 11.91 -11.47
N ARG A 178 -3.61 12.78 -12.44
CA ARG A 178 -3.57 14.25 -12.28
C ARG A 178 -4.80 14.86 -11.64
N CYS A 179 -5.94 14.19 -11.74
CA CYS A 179 -7.21 14.83 -11.45
C CYS A 179 -7.95 14.24 -10.25
N LEU A 180 -7.63 12.99 -9.88
CA LEU A 180 -8.29 12.39 -8.74
C LEU A 180 -7.77 12.96 -7.42
N PRO A 181 -8.65 13.32 -6.48
CA PRO A 181 -8.27 13.67 -5.12
C PRO A 181 -7.69 12.45 -4.38
N LYS A 182 -6.96 12.69 -3.29
CA LYS A 182 -6.25 11.64 -2.53
C LYS A 182 -7.15 10.55 -1.93
N ASN A 183 -8.40 10.88 -1.66
CA ASN A 183 -9.40 9.93 -1.15
C ASN A 183 -10.07 9.10 -2.25
N CYS A 184 -9.66 9.26 -3.52
CA CYS A 184 -10.16 8.49 -4.65
C CYS A 184 -9.06 7.59 -5.21
N THR A 185 -9.36 6.32 -5.41
CA THR A 185 -8.46 5.30 -5.96
C THR A 185 -8.98 4.81 -7.30
N ALA A 186 -8.18 4.94 -8.36
CA ALA A 186 -8.50 4.43 -9.68
C ALA A 186 -7.96 3.01 -9.89
N ILE A 187 -8.76 2.17 -10.48
CA ILE A 187 -8.48 0.75 -10.75
C ILE A 187 -8.88 0.44 -12.18
N ARG A 188 -8.03 -0.21 -12.95
CA ARG A 188 -8.39 -0.79 -14.24
C ARG A 188 -8.90 -2.21 -14.03
N GLU A 189 -10.18 -2.45 -14.28
CA GLU A 189 -10.79 -3.78 -14.12
C GLU A 189 -10.44 -4.72 -15.30
N GLY A 190 -10.27 -4.14 -16.48
CA GLY A 190 -9.83 -4.85 -17.69
C GLY A 190 -10.22 -4.10 -18.95
N GLY A 191 -9.57 -4.37 -20.07
CA GLY A 191 -9.88 -3.77 -21.37
C GLY A 191 -9.93 -2.24 -21.31
N ASP A 192 -11.13 -1.70 -21.52
CA ASP A 192 -11.48 -0.26 -21.49
C ASP A 192 -12.22 0.18 -20.24
N GLU A 193 -12.37 -0.71 -19.23
CA GLU A 193 -13.17 -0.49 -18.03
C GLU A 193 -12.30 -0.09 -16.83
N PHE A 194 -12.75 0.94 -16.13
CA PHE A 194 -12.11 1.50 -14.95
C PHE A 194 -13.12 1.67 -13.81
N LEU A 195 -12.68 1.40 -12.59
CA LEU A 195 -13.43 1.69 -11.38
C LEU A 195 -12.65 2.76 -10.58
N ILE A 196 -13.37 3.79 -10.12
CA ILE A 196 -12.83 4.76 -9.17
C ILE A 196 -13.64 4.61 -7.88
N ILE A 197 -12.95 4.32 -6.79
CA ILE A 197 -13.51 4.21 -5.43
C ILE A 197 -13.15 5.50 -4.70
N CYS A 198 -14.14 6.27 -4.28
CA CYS A 198 -13.97 7.55 -3.59
C CYS A 198 -14.53 7.48 -2.18
N ASN A 199 -13.66 7.45 -1.18
CA ASN A 199 -14.02 7.51 0.24
C ASN A 199 -14.49 8.92 0.62
N ASN A 200 -15.38 9.03 1.61
CA ASN A 200 -15.90 10.31 2.11
C ASN A 200 -16.34 11.27 0.99
N THR A 201 -17.05 10.73 -0.02
CA THR A 201 -17.39 11.49 -1.23
C THR A 201 -18.90 11.42 -1.51
N THR A 202 -19.54 12.56 -1.51
CA THR A 202 -20.97 12.70 -1.79
C THR A 202 -21.28 12.54 -3.28
N ALA A 203 -22.55 12.30 -3.60
CA ALA A 203 -23.03 12.23 -4.98
C ALA A 203 -22.84 13.54 -5.76
N GLN A 204 -22.82 14.69 -5.09
CA GLN A 204 -22.57 15.97 -5.73
C GLN A 204 -21.09 16.12 -6.08
N GLU A 205 -20.20 15.88 -5.15
CA GLU A 205 -18.74 15.93 -5.39
C GLU A 205 -18.31 14.96 -6.49
N ALA A 206 -18.91 13.77 -6.52
CA ALA A 206 -18.67 12.81 -7.60
C ALA A 206 -19.10 13.32 -8.97
N ARG A 207 -20.27 14.02 -9.05
CA ARG A 207 -20.71 14.64 -10.31
C ARG A 207 -19.77 15.76 -10.76
N GLU A 208 -19.31 16.58 -9.83
CA GLU A 208 -18.33 17.65 -10.12
C GLU A 208 -17.01 17.07 -10.62
N LEU A 209 -16.51 16.01 -9.96
CA LEU A 209 -15.31 15.28 -10.38
C LEU A 209 -15.48 14.71 -11.81
N ILE A 210 -16.59 14.03 -12.10
CA ILE A 210 -16.87 13.49 -13.44
C ILE A 210 -16.89 14.61 -14.50
N ASN A 211 -17.48 15.76 -14.20
CA ASN A 211 -17.49 16.89 -15.13
C ASN A 211 -16.08 17.43 -15.40
N GLN A 212 -15.24 17.55 -14.38
CA GLN A 212 -13.84 17.93 -14.53
C GLN A 212 -13.06 16.90 -15.37
N LEU A 213 -13.28 15.61 -15.13
CA LEU A 213 -12.66 14.54 -15.90
C LEU A 213 -13.07 14.60 -17.37
N LYS A 214 -14.35 14.80 -17.66
CA LYS A 214 -14.87 14.94 -19.03
C LYS A 214 -14.30 16.16 -19.75
N GLU A 215 -14.25 17.30 -19.09
CA GLU A 215 -13.67 18.52 -19.65
C GLU A 215 -12.20 18.34 -20.03
N LYS A 216 -11.40 17.77 -19.11
CA LYS A 216 -9.99 17.53 -19.37
C LYS A 216 -9.77 16.44 -20.42
N ALA A 217 -10.57 15.38 -20.41
CA ALA A 217 -10.52 14.31 -21.40
C ALA A 217 -10.75 14.86 -22.82
N SER A 218 -11.71 15.77 -23.00
CA SER A 218 -12.04 16.35 -24.31
C SER A 218 -10.88 17.12 -24.97
N ARG A 219 -9.85 17.46 -24.21
CA ARG A 219 -8.64 18.14 -24.69
C ARG A 219 -7.49 17.18 -25.06
N LEU A 220 -7.68 15.88 -24.85
CA LEU A 220 -6.71 14.85 -25.16
C LEU A 220 -7.15 14.11 -26.44
N PHE A 221 -6.24 13.90 -27.37
CA PHE A 221 -6.55 13.33 -28.69
C PHE A 221 -5.58 12.22 -29.07
N VAL A 222 -6.12 11.13 -29.64
CA VAL A 222 -5.35 10.10 -30.33
C VAL A 222 -5.81 10.03 -31.78
N LYS A 223 -4.89 10.30 -32.71
CA LYS A 223 -5.20 10.31 -34.16
C LYS A 223 -6.44 11.15 -34.51
N GLY A 224 -6.58 12.31 -33.90
CA GLY A 224 -7.71 13.23 -34.12
C GLY A 224 -9.02 12.85 -33.41
N ASN A 225 -9.05 11.69 -32.72
CA ASN A 225 -10.20 11.30 -31.91
C ASN A 225 -10.02 11.80 -30.48
N PRO A 226 -10.98 12.58 -29.92
CA PRO A 226 -10.90 13.03 -28.55
C PRO A 226 -11.08 11.86 -27.58
N LEU A 227 -10.36 11.91 -26.45
CA LEU A 227 -10.60 10.97 -25.35
C LEU A 227 -12.02 11.14 -24.82
N SER A 228 -12.76 10.07 -24.79
CA SER A 228 -14.14 10.03 -24.34
C SER A 228 -14.38 8.85 -23.41
N ILE A 229 -15.01 9.11 -22.28
CA ILE A 229 -15.28 8.08 -21.26
C ILE A 229 -16.75 8.21 -20.85
N ALA A 230 -17.46 7.08 -20.91
CA ALA A 230 -18.80 6.97 -20.35
C ALA A 230 -18.70 6.65 -18.86
N TYR A 231 -19.39 7.43 -18.02
CA TYR A 231 -19.34 7.24 -16.56
C TYR A 231 -20.69 6.85 -16.00
N GLY A 232 -20.69 5.91 -15.04
CA GLY A 232 -21.80 5.62 -14.15
C GLY A 232 -21.38 5.74 -12.71
N THR A 233 -22.18 6.34 -11.85
CA THR A 233 -21.80 6.56 -10.45
C THR A 233 -22.93 6.19 -9.49
N VAL A 234 -22.55 5.73 -8.30
CA VAL A 234 -23.44 5.51 -7.16
C VAL A 234 -22.75 5.90 -5.88
N THR A 235 -23.48 6.56 -4.97
CA THR A 235 -23.01 6.86 -3.63
C THR A 235 -23.80 6.02 -2.65
N MET A 236 -23.13 5.34 -1.75
CA MET A 236 -23.66 4.41 -0.76
C MET A 236 -23.44 4.95 0.64
N GLN A 237 -24.41 4.72 1.52
CA GLN A 237 -24.26 4.85 2.96
C GLN A 237 -23.85 3.48 3.55
N LYS A 238 -23.36 3.47 4.79
CA LYS A 238 -22.80 2.26 5.42
C LYS A 238 -23.82 1.11 5.48
N GLU A 239 -25.08 1.43 5.81
CA GLU A 239 -26.15 0.47 6.01
C GLU A 239 -26.60 -0.22 4.70
N GLU A 240 -26.39 0.43 3.57
CA GLU A 240 -26.83 -0.03 2.25
C GLU A 240 -25.70 -0.70 1.46
N TYR A 241 -24.46 -0.62 1.99
CA TYR A 241 -23.30 -0.99 1.23
C TYR A 241 -23.08 -2.50 1.16
N THR A 242 -23.00 -3.00 -0.07
CA THR A 242 -22.20 -4.17 -0.45
C THR A 242 -21.45 -3.81 -1.74
N TYR A 243 -20.25 -4.35 -1.93
CA TYR A 243 -19.47 -4.10 -3.14
C TYR A 243 -20.29 -4.42 -4.40
N GLU A 244 -20.95 -5.58 -4.41
CA GLU A 244 -21.72 -6.08 -5.54
C GLU A 244 -22.90 -5.16 -5.88
N SER A 245 -23.59 -4.63 -4.87
CA SER A 245 -24.71 -3.70 -5.09
C SER A 245 -24.23 -2.38 -5.67
N ALA A 246 -23.16 -1.81 -5.10
CA ALA A 246 -22.58 -0.57 -5.57
C ALA A 246 -22.05 -0.69 -7.01
N HIS A 247 -21.25 -1.72 -7.29
CA HIS A 247 -20.71 -1.98 -8.63
C HIS A 247 -21.84 -2.15 -9.67
N ARG A 248 -22.82 -3.01 -9.40
CA ARG A 248 -23.95 -3.27 -10.30
C ARG A 248 -24.74 -2.02 -10.63
N ILE A 249 -25.01 -1.14 -9.65
CA ILE A 249 -25.76 0.10 -9.88
C ILE A 249 -24.94 1.07 -10.72
N ALA A 250 -23.66 1.22 -10.42
CA ALA A 250 -22.76 2.08 -11.20
C ALA A 250 -22.63 1.59 -12.65
N ASP A 251 -22.48 0.28 -12.88
CA ASP A 251 -22.40 -0.35 -14.19
C ASP A 251 -23.67 -0.08 -15.03
N GLN A 252 -24.87 -0.32 -14.46
CA GLN A 252 -26.11 -0.03 -15.15
C GLN A 252 -26.23 1.44 -15.58
N ARG A 253 -25.74 2.39 -14.76
CA ARG A 253 -25.75 3.81 -15.09
C ARG A 253 -24.72 4.16 -16.16
N MET A 254 -23.54 3.57 -16.12
CA MET A 254 -22.51 3.71 -17.14
C MET A 254 -23.01 3.20 -18.51
N TYR A 255 -23.63 2.03 -18.52
CA TYR A 255 -24.18 1.44 -19.74
C TYR A 255 -25.26 2.31 -20.39
N LYS A 256 -26.19 2.88 -19.57
CA LYS A 256 -27.19 3.85 -20.06
C LYS A 256 -26.53 5.09 -20.67
N MET A 257 -25.51 5.64 -20.02
CA MET A 257 -24.74 6.76 -20.54
C MET A 257 -24.09 6.42 -21.88
N LYS A 258 -23.45 5.25 -21.97
CA LYS A 258 -22.81 4.75 -23.22
C LYS A 258 -23.79 4.64 -24.38
N GLN A 259 -25.03 4.18 -24.12
CA GLN A 259 -26.10 4.14 -25.14
C GLN A 259 -26.52 5.56 -25.58
N GLN A 260 -26.72 6.49 -24.65
CA GLN A 260 -27.07 7.87 -24.97
C GLN A 260 -26.00 8.56 -25.81
N MET A 261 -24.71 8.34 -25.48
CA MET A 261 -23.58 8.90 -26.25
C MET A 261 -23.54 8.34 -27.69
N LYS A 262 -23.87 7.07 -27.90
CA LYS A 262 -23.97 6.47 -29.24
C LYS A 262 -25.12 7.05 -30.05
N SER A 263 -26.29 7.21 -29.43
CA SER A 263 -27.48 7.76 -30.08
C SER A 263 -27.34 9.24 -30.47
N ALA A 264 -26.56 10.03 -29.73
CA ALA A 264 -26.30 11.43 -30.03
C ALA A 264 -25.32 11.65 -31.22
N GLN A 265 -24.69 10.59 -31.71
CA GLN A 265 -23.70 10.63 -32.79
C GLN A 265 -24.19 9.96 -34.10
N ALA A 266 -25.32 9.29 -34.03
CA ALA A 266 -26.03 8.72 -35.18
C ALA A 266 -26.97 9.73 -35.79
#